data_3ae4c40c4995889e377125797f4b08af
#
_entry.id   3ae4c40c4995889e377125797f4b08af
#
_cell.length_a   1.000
_cell.length_b   1.000
_cell.length_c   1.000
_cell.angle_alpha   90.00
_cell.angle_beta   90.00
_cell.angle_gamma   90.00
#
_symmetry.space_group_name_H-M   'P 1'
#
loop_
_entity.id
_entity.type
_entity.pdbx_description
1 polymer ?
#
loop_
_entity_poly.entity_id
_entity_poly.type
_entity_poly.pdbx_seq_one_letter_code
_entity_poly.pdbx_strand_id
1 'polypeptide(L)'
;SYAIKNIHFPADERNIKEARYRMVFEELLTLQTGLFYIKKGMTGEQDGTVIDMAIDMSPFTETLPFRLTSGQLKVWKEIEKDLAAVRPMNRLVQGDVGSGKTAVAQMAMYKTVKAGYQAVMMAPTELLSKQHLASMKKVFDPLGIRTELLCGTMKSGEKEQVLKDLASGGIDIL
;
A
#
# COMPACT_ATOMS: atom_id res chain seq x y z
N SER A 1 -6.05 -30.24 -28.66
CA SER A 1 -4.92 -29.30 -28.93
C SER A 1 -3.61 -30.06 -28.81
N TYR A 2 -2.58 -29.67 -29.60
CA TYR A 2 -1.22 -30.24 -29.57
C TYR A 2 -0.65 -30.26 -28.13
N ALA A 3 -0.77 -29.16 -27.42
CA ALA A 3 -0.24 -29.03 -26.07
C ALA A 3 -0.88 -30.03 -25.09
N ILE A 4 -2.21 -30.18 -25.11
CA ILE A 4 -2.92 -31.14 -24.24
C ILE A 4 -2.47 -32.58 -24.52
N LYS A 5 -2.31 -32.94 -25.77
CA LYS A 5 -1.84 -34.29 -26.13
C LYS A 5 -0.41 -34.54 -25.65
N ASN A 6 0.50 -33.60 -25.90
CA ASN A 6 1.92 -33.78 -25.59
C ASN A 6 2.32 -33.52 -24.17
N ILE A 7 1.46 -32.89 -23.32
CA ILE A 7 1.70 -32.79 -21.87
C ILE A 7 1.50 -34.14 -21.18
N HIS A 8 0.56 -34.98 -21.69
CA HIS A 8 0.24 -36.27 -21.13
C HIS A 8 0.92 -37.43 -21.84
N PHE A 9 1.06 -37.34 -23.16
CA PHE A 9 1.61 -38.39 -24.03
C PHE A 9 2.63 -37.78 -25.00
N PRO A 10 3.81 -37.32 -24.52
CA PRO A 10 4.83 -36.73 -25.35
C PRO A 10 5.52 -37.80 -26.21
N ALA A 11 5.76 -37.48 -27.49
CA ALA A 11 6.56 -38.37 -28.36
C ALA A 11 8.06 -38.26 -28.02
N ASP A 12 8.53 -37.11 -27.53
CA ASP A 12 9.91 -36.87 -27.14
C ASP A 12 9.98 -35.70 -26.09
N GLU A 13 11.21 -35.44 -25.58
CA GLU A 13 11.43 -34.36 -24.63
C GLU A 13 11.15 -32.94 -25.17
N ARG A 14 11.33 -32.74 -26.48
CA ARG A 14 11.06 -31.46 -27.12
C ARG A 14 9.57 -31.17 -27.09
N ASN A 15 8.76 -32.16 -27.45
CA ASN A 15 7.31 -32.03 -27.47
C ASN A 15 6.73 -31.71 -26.07
N ILE A 16 7.27 -32.31 -25.01
CA ILE A 16 6.82 -32.00 -23.66
C ILE A 16 7.21 -30.58 -23.22
N LYS A 17 8.41 -30.10 -23.58
CA LYS A 17 8.87 -28.75 -23.31
C LYS A 17 8.01 -27.71 -24.03
N GLU A 18 7.71 -27.93 -25.30
CA GLU A 18 6.83 -27.05 -26.09
C GLU A 18 5.39 -27.02 -25.55
N ALA A 19 4.85 -28.20 -25.20
CA ALA A 19 3.52 -28.31 -24.60
C ALA A 19 3.45 -27.59 -23.28
N ARG A 20 4.43 -27.77 -22.39
CA ARG A 20 4.51 -27.08 -21.09
C ARG A 20 4.62 -25.56 -21.26
N TYR A 21 5.51 -25.11 -22.14
CA TYR A 21 5.64 -23.68 -22.44
C TYR A 21 4.30 -23.07 -22.88
N ARG A 22 3.60 -23.74 -23.79
CA ARG A 22 2.30 -23.27 -24.27
C ARG A 22 1.24 -23.21 -23.16
N MET A 23 1.16 -24.21 -22.30
CA MET A 23 0.18 -24.24 -21.20
C MET A 23 0.45 -23.13 -20.18
N VAL A 24 1.71 -22.98 -19.76
CA VAL A 24 2.11 -21.90 -18.84
C VAL A 24 1.87 -20.53 -19.45
N PHE A 25 2.19 -20.36 -20.73
CA PHE A 25 1.94 -19.10 -21.44
C PHE A 25 0.45 -18.74 -21.47
N GLU A 26 -0.42 -19.67 -21.80
CA GLU A 26 -1.87 -19.43 -21.85
C GLU A 26 -2.44 -19.09 -20.48
N GLU A 27 -2.01 -19.78 -19.43
CA GLU A 27 -2.41 -19.51 -18.05
C GLU A 27 -2.01 -18.09 -17.63
N LEU A 28 -0.74 -17.74 -17.82
CA LEU A 28 -0.23 -16.42 -17.47
C LEU A 28 -0.84 -15.32 -18.33
N LEU A 29 -1.07 -15.55 -19.61
CA LEU A 29 -1.73 -14.59 -20.50
C LEU A 29 -3.16 -14.31 -20.06
N THR A 30 -3.92 -15.36 -19.71
CA THR A 30 -5.29 -15.22 -19.22
C THR A 30 -5.32 -14.40 -17.91
N LEU A 31 -4.43 -14.72 -16.96
CA LEU A 31 -4.30 -13.99 -15.71
C LEU A 31 -3.92 -12.52 -15.95
N GLN A 32 -2.90 -12.26 -16.76
CA GLN A 32 -2.43 -10.91 -17.05
C GLN A 32 -3.50 -10.07 -17.76
N THR A 33 -4.21 -10.68 -18.71
CA THR A 33 -5.31 -10.01 -19.42
C THR A 33 -6.43 -9.64 -18.47
N GLY A 34 -6.82 -10.56 -17.57
CA GLY A 34 -7.82 -10.29 -16.53
C GLY A 34 -7.40 -9.16 -15.60
N LEU A 35 -6.17 -9.20 -15.09
CA LEU A 35 -5.62 -8.14 -14.23
C LEU A 35 -5.54 -6.79 -14.96
N PHE A 36 -5.15 -6.78 -16.22
CA PHE A 36 -5.11 -5.56 -17.03
C PHE A 36 -6.50 -4.97 -17.25
N TYR A 37 -7.50 -5.82 -17.50
CA TYR A 37 -8.90 -5.39 -17.66
C TYR A 37 -9.45 -4.78 -16.37
N ILE A 38 -9.22 -5.43 -15.21
CA ILE A 38 -9.60 -4.92 -13.90
C ILE A 38 -8.91 -3.57 -13.63
N LYS A 39 -7.59 -3.50 -13.86
CA LYS A 39 -6.82 -2.26 -13.67
C LYS A 39 -7.34 -1.12 -14.54
N LYS A 40 -7.69 -1.39 -15.79
CA LYS A 40 -8.26 -0.38 -16.69
C LYS A 40 -9.61 0.14 -16.20
N GLY A 41 -10.47 -0.74 -15.68
CA GLY A 41 -11.73 -0.35 -15.08
C GLY A 41 -11.58 0.48 -13.80
N MET A 42 -10.56 0.17 -12.98
CA MET A 42 -10.29 0.91 -11.74
C MET A 42 -9.60 2.29 -11.98
N THR A 43 -8.87 2.46 -13.10
CA THR A 43 -8.12 3.70 -13.39
C THR A 43 -8.85 4.62 -14.38
N GLY A 44 -10.01 4.22 -14.88
CA GLY A 44 -10.65 4.85 -16.03
C GLY A 44 -11.47 6.11 -15.75
N GLU A 45 -11.99 6.35 -14.54
CA GLU A 45 -13.01 7.37 -14.29
C GLU A 45 -12.92 8.09 -12.92
N GLN A 46 -11.94 7.81 -12.08
CA GLN A 46 -11.81 8.51 -10.81
C GLN A 46 -10.53 9.33 -10.77
N ASP A 47 -10.69 10.63 -10.64
CA ASP A 47 -9.60 11.53 -10.30
C ASP A 47 -9.14 11.24 -8.88
N GLY A 48 -7.83 11.02 -8.71
CA GLY A 48 -7.21 10.87 -7.40
C GLY A 48 -7.13 12.21 -6.69
N THR A 49 -7.02 12.15 -5.38
CA THR A 49 -6.68 13.33 -4.58
C THR A 49 -5.24 13.73 -4.87
N VAL A 50 -5.04 14.91 -5.43
CA VAL A 50 -3.71 15.48 -5.68
C VAL A 50 -3.14 16.03 -4.38
N ILE A 51 -1.99 15.54 -3.96
CA ILE A 51 -1.29 15.99 -2.75
C ILE A 51 -0.09 16.85 -3.17
N ASP A 52 -0.03 18.07 -2.62
CA ASP A 52 1.02 19.03 -2.96
C ASP A 52 2.43 18.50 -2.63
N MET A 53 3.35 18.61 -3.57
CA MET A 53 4.77 18.26 -3.38
C MET A 53 5.50 19.23 -2.46
N ALA A 54 5.04 20.47 -2.31
CA ALA A 54 5.68 21.52 -1.52
C ALA A 54 5.55 21.33 0.00
N ILE A 55 4.81 20.30 0.46
CA ILE A 55 4.69 20.00 1.89
C ILE A 55 6.05 19.62 2.46
N ASP A 56 6.49 20.37 3.49
CA ASP A 56 7.76 20.14 4.17
C ASP A 56 7.74 18.83 4.95
N MET A 57 8.70 17.96 4.67
CA MET A 57 8.89 16.65 5.31
C MET A 57 9.86 16.71 6.50
N SER A 58 10.53 17.85 6.72
CA SER A 58 11.55 18.00 7.77
C SER A 58 11.00 17.70 9.16
N PRO A 59 9.81 18.21 9.58
CA PRO A 59 9.27 17.92 10.90
C PRO A 59 9.05 16.41 11.13
N PHE A 60 8.63 15.68 10.08
CA PHE A 60 8.47 14.23 10.18
C PHE A 60 9.83 13.52 10.29
N THR A 61 10.79 13.89 9.45
CA THR A 61 12.10 13.21 9.44
C THR A 61 12.87 13.41 10.73
N GLU A 62 12.66 14.52 11.42
CA GLU A 62 13.26 14.82 12.75
C GLU A 62 12.70 13.93 13.86
N THR A 63 11.48 13.38 13.73
CA THR A 63 10.93 12.43 14.71
C THR A 63 11.49 11.02 14.59
N LEU A 64 12.15 10.71 13.46
CA LEU A 64 12.69 9.38 13.23
C LEU A 64 13.98 9.16 14.05
N PRO A 65 14.13 8.01 14.76
CA PRO A 65 15.35 7.70 15.53
C PRO A 65 16.51 7.26 14.62
N PHE A 66 16.38 7.36 13.31
CA PHE A 66 17.36 6.95 12.33
C PHE A 66 17.30 7.84 11.07
N ARG A 67 18.37 7.84 10.31
CA ARG A 67 18.39 8.49 8.99
C ARG A 67 17.84 7.57 7.91
N LEU A 68 17.08 8.13 7.00
CA LEU A 68 16.55 7.39 5.84
C LEU A 68 17.72 6.95 4.93
N THR A 69 17.64 5.71 4.46
CA THR A 69 18.61 5.17 3.50
C THR A 69 18.37 5.74 2.09
N SER A 70 19.38 5.65 1.22
CA SER A 70 19.24 6.06 -0.18
C SER A 70 18.13 5.30 -0.92
N GLY A 71 17.94 4.02 -0.59
CA GLY A 71 16.83 3.21 -1.12
C GLY A 71 15.46 3.71 -0.69
N GLN A 72 15.28 4.03 0.60
CA GLN A 72 14.03 4.61 1.12
C GLN A 72 13.73 5.98 0.49
N LEU A 73 14.76 6.83 0.35
CA LEU A 73 14.62 8.14 -0.30
C LEU A 73 14.25 8.00 -1.79
N LYS A 74 14.80 7.01 -2.49
CA LYS A 74 14.44 6.74 -3.89
C LYS A 74 12.96 6.34 -3.99
N VAL A 75 12.51 5.36 -3.19
CA VAL A 75 11.12 4.91 -3.16
C VAL A 75 10.18 6.05 -2.76
N TRP A 76 10.60 6.87 -1.78
CA TRP A 76 9.83 8.03 -1.36
C TRP A 76 9.58 9.01 -2.52
N LYS A 77 10.61 9.38 -3.28
CA LYS A 77 10.47 10.28 -4.44
C LYS A 77 9.48 9.74 -5.48
N GLU A 78 9.44 8.43 -5.67
CA GLU A 78 8.49 7.81 -6.58
C GLU A 78 7.04 7.90 -6.04
N ILE A 79 6.85 7.62 -4.74
CA ILE A 79 5.55 7.75 -4.06
C ILE A 79 5.08 9.21 -4.08
N GLU A 80 5.96 10.14 -3.78
CA GLU A 80 5.64 11.57 -3.78
C GLU A 80 5.16 12.06 -5.15
N LYS A 81 5.80 11.60 -6.22
CA LYS A 81 5.37 11.87 -7.60
C LYS A 81 4.00 11.26 -7.90
N ASP A 82 3.75 10.03 -7.42
CA ASP A 82 2.46 9.38 -7.62
C ASP A 82 1.33 10.10 -6.84
N LEU A 83 1.61 10.54 -5.61
CA LEU A 83 0.66 11.30 -4.79
C LEU A 83 0.30 12.67 -5.40
N ALA A 84 1.20 13.27 -6.15
CA ALA A 84 0.97 14.53 -6.87
C ALA A 84 0.27 14.33 -8.23
N ALA A 85 0.03 13.09 -8.65
CA ALA A 85 -0.65 12.80 -9.91
C ALA A 85 -2.17 12.83 -9.75
N VAL A 86 -2.86 13.18 -10.83
CA VAL A 86 -4.34 13.16 -10.89
C VAL A 86 -4.91 11.75 -10.73
N ARG A 87 -4.13 10.72 -11.07
CA ARG A 87 -4.56 9.32 -10.93
C ARG A 87 -4.26 8.79 -9.54
N PRO A 88 -5.17 8.02 -8.91
CA PRO A 88 -4.92 7.40 -7.63
C PRO A 88 -3.66 6.53 -7.67
N MET A 89 -2.77 6.71 -6.69
CA MET A 89 -1.59 5.87 -6.54
C MET A 89 -1.99 4.43 -6.21
N ASN A 90 -1.43 3.48 -6.93
CA ASN A 90 -1.51 2.05 -6.61
C ASN A 90 -0.10 1.46 -6.74
N ARG A 91 0.63 1.40 -5.62
CA ARG A 91 2.05 1.04 -5.59
C ARG A 91 2.32 -0.08 -4.59
N LEU A 92 3.01 -1.12 -5.04
CA LEU A 92 3.56 -2.15 -4.17
C LEU A 92 4.97 -1.73 -3.72
N VAL A 93 5.18 -1.64 -2.40
CA VAL A 93 6.50 -1.42 -1.81
C VAL A 93 7.03 -2.75 -1.28
N GLN A 94 8.08 -3.26 -1.91
CA GLN A 94 8.71 -4.53 -1.56
C GLN A 94 10.09 -4.30 -0.96
N GLY A 95 10.45 -5.13 0.00
CA GLY A 95 11.77 -5.10 0.66
C GLY A 95 11.83 -6.12 1.79
N ASP A 96 13.02 -6.41 2.29
CA ASP A 96 13.26 -7.37 3.36
C ASP A 96 12.63 -6.94 4.70
N VAL A 97 12.53 -7.88 5.64
CA VAL A 97 12.13 -7.58 7.02
C VAL A 97 13.16 -6.61 7.61
N GLY A 98 12.67 -5.54 8.26
CA GLY A 98 13.55 -4.51 8.82
C GLY A 98 14.06 -3.45 7.82
N SER A 99 13.73 -3.52 6.54
CA SER A 99 14.14 -2.51 5.53
C SER A 99 13.49 -1.13 5.71
N GLY A 100 12.58 -0.98 6.69
CA GLY A 100 11.92 0.29 6.99
C GLY A 100 10.74 0.65 6.10
N LYS A 101 10.06 -0.33 5.49
CA LYS A 101 8.84 -0.11 4.70
C LYS A 101 7.77 0.70 5.46
N THR A 102 7.64 0.46 6.76
CA THR A 102 6.70 1.20 7.62
C THR A 102 7.02 2.69 7.69
N ALA A 103 8.30 3.07 7.74
CA ALA A 103 8.70 4.48 7.72
C ALA A 103 8.27 5.17 6.41
N VAL A 104 8.42 4.49 5.27
CA VAL A 104 7.97 5.02 3.97
C VAL A 104 6.45 5.18 3.94
N ALA A 105 5.69 4.23 4.50
CA ALA A 105 4.24 4.35 4.63
C ALA A 105 3.85 5.53 5.55
N GLN A 106 4.54 5.70 6.69
CA GLN A 106 4.34 6.83 7.59
C GLN A 106 4.65 8.17 6.92
N MET A 107 5.66 8.26 6.06
CA MET A 107 5.93 9.46 5.25
C MET A 107 4.73 9.83 4.37
N ALA A 108 4.15 8.84 3.69
CA ALA A 108 2.97 9.06 2.85
C ALA A 108 1.76 9.55 3.68
N MET A 109 1.52 8.93 4.86
CA MET A 109 0.45 9.35 5.78
C MET A 109 0.68 10.77 6.29
N TYR A 110 1.90 11.11 6.72
CA TYR A 110 2.25 12.46 7.15
C TYR A 110 1.92 13.49 6.08
N LYS A 111 2.37 13.26 4.85
CA LYS A 111 2.13 14.15 3.73
C LYS A 111 0.63 14.30 3.43
N THR A 112 -0.12 13.20 3.48
CA THR A 112 -1.58 13.18 3.30
C THR A 112 -2.27 14.03 4.35
N VAL A 113 -1.91 13.88 5.63
CA VAL A 113 -2.49 14.64 6.75
C VAL A 113 -2.14 16.13 6.63
N LYS A 114 -0.90 16.48 6.29
CA LYS A 114 -0.49 17.88 6.08
C LYS A 114 -1.17 18.52 4.88
N ALA A 115 -1.64 17.74 3.93
CA ALA A 115 -2.49 18.20 2.82
C ALA A 115 -3.96 18.40 3.23
N GLY A 116 -4.33 18.14 4.48
CA GLY A 116 -5.71 18.30 4.99
C GLY A 116 -6.61 17.07 4.78
N TYR A 117 -6.05 15.92 4.49
CA TYR A 117 -6.79 14.66 4.30
C TYR A 117 -6.50 13.67 5.41
N GLN A 118 -7.36 12.69 5.56
CA GLN A 118 -7.19 11.58 6.49
C GLN A 118 -6.47 10.41 5.82
N ALA A 119 -5.73 9.62 6.61
CA ALA A 119 -5.06 8.41 6.14
C ALA A 119 -5.56 7.18 6.91
N VAL A 120 -5.52 6.03 6.25
CA VAL A 120 -5.87 4.73 6.87
C VAL A 120 -4.77 3.72 6.62
N MET A 121 -4.39 2.98 7.67
CA MET A 121 -3.48 1.84 7.58
C MET A 121 -4.18 0.56 8.00
N MET A 122 -4.27 -0.40 7.08
CA MET A 122 -4.81 -1.72 7.39
C MET A 122 -3.70 -2.71 7.75
N ALA A 123 -3.93 -3.50 8.79
CA ALA A 123 -3.06 -4.60 9.19
C ALA A 123 -3.84 -5.92 9.21
N PRO A 124 -3.21 -7.06 8.86
CA PRO A 124 -3.91 -8.34 8.74
C PRO A 124 -4.36 -8.93 10.08
N THR A 125 -3.76 -8.51 11.19
CA THR A 125 -4.11 -8.98 12.54
C THR A 125 -4.21 -7.83 13.53
N GLU A 126 -5.01 -8.01 14.57
CA GLU A 126 -5.14 -7.04 15.67
C GLU A 126 -3.81 -6.79 16.40
N LEU A 127 -3.00 -7.82 16.57
CA LEU A 127 -1.68 -7.66 17.20
C LEU A 127 -0.80 -6.70 16.39
N LEU A 128 -0.75 -6.87 15.08
CA LEU A 128 0.01 -5.98 14.18
C LEU A 128 -0.56 -4.57 14.16
N SER A 129 -1.89 -4.40 14.16
CA SER A 129 -2.49 -3.06 14.20
C SER A 129 -2.16 -2.32 15.50
N LYS A 130 -2.17 -3.00 16.64
CA LYS A 130 -1.72 -2.43 17.94
C LYS A 130 -0.24 -2.06 17.93
N GLN A 131 0.62 -2.91 17.34
CA GLN A 131 2.05 -2.60 17.19
C GLN A 131 2.29 -1.40 16.27
N HIS A 132 1.55 -1.32 15.17
CA HIS A 132 1.62 -0.17 14.27
C HIS A 132 1.14 1.11 14.96
N LEU A 133 0.00 1.07 15.68
CA LEU A 133 -0.48 2.22 16.44
C LEU A 133 0.59 2.71 17.43
N ALA A 134 1.18 1.82 18.23
CA ALA A 134 2.22 2.17 19.20
C ALA A 134 3.47 2.80 18.52
N SER A 135 3.84 2.33 17.34
CA SER A 135 4.91 2.91 16.54
C SER A 135 4.53 4.28 15.96
N MET A 136 3.31 4.40 15.45
CA MET A 136 2.79 5.65 14.88
C MET A 136 2.68 6.75 15.92
N LYS A 137 2.16 6.47 17.12
CA LYS A 137 2.04 7.46 18.20
C LYS A 137 3.40 8.07 18.54
N LYS A 138 4.48 7.30 18.57
CA LYS A 138 5.83 7.82 18.82
C LYS A 138 6.29 8.87 17.80
N VAL A 139 5.83 8.74 16.55
CA VAL A 139 6.22 9.61 15.44
C VAL A 139 5.24 10.76 15.28
N PHE A 140 3.94 10.50 15.43
CA PHE A 140 2.88 11.43 15.06
C PHE A 140 2.37 12.28 16.23
N ASP A 141 2.38 11.78 17.49
CA ASP A 141 1.96 12.56 18.65
C ASP A 141 2.79 13.86 18.83
N PRO A 142 4.15 13.84 18.66
CA PRO A 142 4.94 15.07 18.73
C PRO A 142 4.60 16.11 17.64
N LEU A 143 3.98 15.66 16.54
CA LEU A 143 3.59 16.50 15.41
C LEU A 143 2.14 16.99 15.51
N GLY A 144 1.44 16.67 16.62
CA GLY A 144 0.03 17.00 16.84
C GLY A 144 -0.94 16.25 15.92
N ILE A 145 -0.52 15.11 15.34
CA ILE A 145 -1.33 14.28 14.46
C ILE A 145 -1.98 13.16 15.28
N ARG A 146 -3.30 13.15 15.31
CA ARG A 146 -4.08 12.20 16.09
C ARG A 146 -4.24 10.86 15.37
N THR A 147 -3.69 9.81 15.99
CA THR A 147 -3.77 8.44 15.49
C THR A 147 -4.64 7.57 16.39
N GLU A 148 -5.56 6.80 15.81
CA GLU A 148 -6.46 5.91 16.55
C GLU A 148 -6.53 4.51 15.94
N LEU A 149 -7.07 3.56 16.70
CA LEU A 149 -7.23 2.16 16.30
C LEU A 149 -8.72 1.82 16.16
N LEU A 150 -9.04 1.10 15.10
CA LEU A 150 -10.31 0.40 14.95
C LEU A 150 -10.07 -1.08 14.73
N CYS A 151 -10.48 -1.94 15.64
CA CYS A 151 -10.31 -3.39 15.51
C CYS A 151 -11.55 -4.18 15.93
N GLY A 152 -11.59 -5.46 15.55
CA GLY A 152 -12.74 -6.35 15.76
C GLY A 152 -13.15 -6.53 17.21
N THR A 153 -12.17 -6.58 18.12
CA THR A 153 -12.38 -6.88 19.57
C THR A 153 -12.79 -5.68 20.39
N MET A 154 -12.78 -4.46 19.86
CA MET A 154 -13.26 -3.28 20.56
C MET A 154 -14.76 -3.39 20.87
N LYS A 155 -15.19 -2.81 21.99
CA LYS A 155 -16.62 -2.72 22.35
C LYS A 155 -17.36 -1.84 21.35
N SER A 156 -18.65 -2.13 21.14
CA SER A 156 -19.48 -1.40 20.17
C SER A 156 -19.49 0.11 20.39
N GLY A 157 -19.59 0.57 21.65
CA GLY A 157 -19.55 1.99 21.99
C GLY A 157 -18.22 2.66 21.68
N GLU A 158 -17.09 1.97 21.88
CA GLU A 158 -15.74 2.47 21.53
C GLU A 158 -15.59 2.63 20.02
N LYS A 159 -16.05 1.61 19.25
CA LYS A 159 -16.04 1.66 17.78
C LYS A 159 -16.87 2.83 17.26
N GLU A 160 -18.07 3.01 17.83
CA GLU A 160 -18.96 4.09 17.43
C GLU A 160 -18.34 5.47 17.71
N GLN A 161 -17.65 5.61 18.83
CA GLN A 161 -16.96 6.86 19.16
C GLN A 161 -15.80 7.14 18.20
N VAL A 162 -14.96 6.14 17.89
CA VAL A 162 -13.88 6.27 16.90
C VAL A 162 -14.42 6.66 15.53
N LEU A 163 -15.53 6.04 15.09
CA LEU A 163 -16.15 6.37 13.81
C LEU A 163 -16.75 7.79 13.79
N LYS A 164 -17.34 8.25 14.90
CA LYS A 164 -17.82 9.63 15.02
C LYS A 164 -16.67 10.64 14.98
N ASP A 165 -15.59 10.36 15.70
CA ASP A 165 -14.40 11.23 15.73
C ASP A 165 -13.71 11.26 14.35
N LEU A 166 -13.68 10.13 13.65
CA LEU A 166 -13.18 10.04 12.27
C LEU A 166 -14.03 10.89 11.33
N ALA A 167 -15.36 10.74 11.39
CA ALA A 167 -16.29 11.46 10.53
C ALA A 167 -16.28 12.97 10.77
N SER A 168 -15.99 13.42 12.01
CA SER A 168 -15.86 14.84 12.35
C SER A 168 -14.49 15.43 12.02
N GLY A 169 -13.54 14.64 11.50
CA GLY A 169 -12.17 15.11 11.28
C GLY A 169 -11.32 15.17 12.55
N GLY A 170 -11.78 14.59 13.65
CA GLY A 170 -11.04 14.55 14.92
C GLY A 170 -9.94 13.48 14.96
N ILE A 171 -9.84 12.62 13.97
CA ILE A 171 -8.78 11.61 13.78
C ILE A 171 -8.14 11.84 12.42
N ASP A 172 -6.82 11.95 12.40
CA ASP A 172 -6.04 12.16 11.17
C ASP A 172 -5.63 10.83 10.54
N ILE A 173 -5.29 9.82 11.35
CA ILE A 173 -4.85 8.50 10.89
C ILE A 173 -5.57 7.41 11.68
N LEU A 174 -6.17 6.45 10.96
CA LEU A 174 -6.84 5.29 11.52
C LEU A 174 -6.06 4.01 11.24
#